data_cf8a648584f8f92a0648c6419de9b19e
#
_entry.id   cf8a648584f8f92a0648c6419de9b19e
#
_cell.length_a   1.000
_cell.length_b   1.000
_cell.length_c   1.000
_cell.angle_alpha   90.00
_cell.angle_beta   90.00
_cell.angle_gamma   90.00
#
_symmetry.space_group_name_H-M   'P 1'
#
loop_
_entity.id
_entity.type
_entity.pdbx_description
1 polymer ?
#
loop_
_entity_poly.entity_id
_entity_poly.type
_entity_poly.pdbx_seq_one_letter_code
_entity_poly.pdbx_strand_id
1 'polypeptide(L)'
;PPLHEFLPHDESSKRQLAKSLGVKVDVISSRVNALHEANPMLGHRGCRLGISYPEITEMQARAIFEAAAACYKLKKPIKVVPEVMIPLVGFADELKNQVAVVHRVASEVMENKGVKIKYLVGTMIEVPRGALTADEVAKTAEFFSFGTNDLTQTGLGMSRDDAGSFLGQYKD
;
A
#
# COMPACT_ATOMS: atom_id res chain seq x y z
N PRO A 1 -4.91 0.76 0.19
CA PRO A 1 -6.23 0.18 -0.09
C PRO A 1 -6.22 -0.67 -1.37
N PRO A 2 -7.18 -1.59 -1.57
CA PRO A 2 -7.32 -2.32 -2.81
C PRO A 2 -7.69 -1.39 -3.98
N LEU A 3 -7.40 -1.82 -5.21
CA LEU A 3 -7.54 -0.98 -6.40
C LEU A 3 -8.94 -0.37 -6.55
N HIS A 4 -10.00 -1.12 -6.23
CA HIS A 4 -11.36 -0.63 -6.39
C HIS A 4 -11.71 0.56 -5.49
N GLU A 5 -11.02 0.76 -4.36
CA GLU A 5 -11.25 1.92 -3.49
C GLU A 5 -10.75 3.24 -4.09
N PHE A 6 -9.86 3.19 -5.09
CA PHE A 6 -9.46 4.37 -5.86
C PHE A 6 -10.46 4.75 -6.96
N LEU A 7 -11.50 3.93 -7.17
CA LEU A 7 -12.47 4.12 -8.23
C LEU A 7 -13.71 4.88 -7.75
N PRO A 8 -14.38 5.64 -8.62
CA PRO A 8 -15.63 6.30 -8.26
C PRO A 8 -16.76 5.28 -8.06
N HIS A 9 -17.42 5.32 -6.90
CA HIS A 9 -18.48 4.37 -6.56
C HIS A 9 -19.88 4.85 -6.99
N ASP A 10 -20.11 6.18 -6.93
CA ASP A 10 -21.40 6.77 -7.25
C ASP A 10 -21.44 7.37 -8.67
N GLU A 11 -22.64 7.51 -9.23
CA GLU A 11 -22.84 8.01 -10.58
C GLU A 11 -22.39 9.48 -10.75
N SER A 12 -22.45 10.30 -9.71
CA SER A 12 -22.01 11.70 -9.77
C SER A 12 -20.50 11.77 -9.95
N SER A 13 -19.76 11.01 -9.15
CA SER A 13 -18.30 10.90 -9.23
C SER A 13 -17.83 10.32 -10.57
N LYS A 14 -18.54 9.29 -11.10
CA LYS A 14 -18.25 8.75 -12.44
C LYS A 14 -18.41 9.81 -13.52
N ARG A 15 -19.49 10.60 -13.48
CA ARG A 15 -19.73 11.70 -14.45
C ARG A 15 -18.68 12.79 -14.32
N GLN A 16 -18.30 13.17 -13.12
CA GLN A 16 -17.27 14.17 -12.89
C GLN A 16 -15.91 13.70 -13.44
N LEU A 17 -15.53 12.46 -13.16
CA LEU A 17 -14.30 11.87 -13.67
C LEU A 17 -14.32 11.77 -15.20
N ALA A 18 -15.43 11.30 -15.79
CA ALA A 18 -15.61 11.24 -17.23
C ALA A 18 -15.43 12.61 -17.89
N LYS A 19 -16.02 13.65 -17.29
CA LYS A 19 -15.88 15.04 -17.75
C LYS A 19 -14.43 15.53 -17.68
N SER A 20 -13.74 15.25 -16.57
CA SER A 20 -12.34 15.68 -16.39
C SER A 20 -11.37 14.99 -17.35
N LEU A 21 -11.66 13.72 -17.70
CA LEU A 21 -10.84 12.92 -18.62
C LEU A 21 -11.28 13.07 -20.10
N GLY A 22 -12.38 13.78 -20.39
CA GLY A 22 -12.90 13.93 -21.76
C GLY A 22 -13.42 12.64 -22.37
N VAL A 23 -13.91 11.70 -21.57
CA VAL A 23 -14.43 10.39 -22.01
C VAL A 23 -15.92 10.24 -21.70
N LYS A 24 -16.59 9.25 -22.32
CA LYS A 24 -17.99 8.93 -21.99
C LYS A 24 -18.10 8.25 -20.62
N VAL A 25 -19.21 8.48 -19.92
CA VAL A 25 -19.50 7.87 -18.60
C VAL A 25 -19.51 6.34 -18.68
N ASP A 26 -19.99 5.77 -19.75
CA ASP A 26 -20.03 4.32 -19.97
C ASP A 26 -18.61 3.70 -19.98
N VAL A 27 -17.60 4.43 -20.47
CA VAL A 27 -16.21 3.98 -20.44
C VAL A 27 -15.73 3.87 -19.00
N ILE A 28 -16.03 4.87 -18.17
CA ILE A 28 -15.71 4.84 -16.74
C ILE A 28 -16.44 3.70 -16.04
N SER A 29 -17.75 3.57 -16.26
CA SER A 29 -18.57 2.53 -15.64
C SER A 29 -18.09 1.12 -16.02
N SER A 30 -17.77 0.88 -17.29
CA SER A 30 -17.20 -0.40 -17.74
C SER A 30 -15.87 -0.69 -17.07
N ARG A 31 -15.00 0.33 -16.90
CA ARG A 31 -13.69 0.15 -16.23
C ARG A 31 -13.84 -0.13 -14.75
N VAL A 32 -14.75 0.58 -14.06
CA VAL A 32 -15.07 0.34 -12.65
C VAL A 32 -15.55 -1.09 -12.44
N ASN A 33 -16.49 -1.56 -13.29
CA ASN A 33 -17.00 -2.93 -13.19
C ASN A 33 -15.91 -3.98 -13.47
N ALA A 34 -15.04 -3.75 -14.44
CA ALA A 34 -13.93 -4.66 -14.77
C ALA A 34 -12.87 -4.76 -13.67
N LEU A 35 -12.74 -3.73 -12.85
CA LEU A 35 -11.76 -3.66 -11.74
C LEU A 35 -12.38 -4.00 -10.37
N HIS A 36 -13.67 -4.35 -10.33
CA HIS A 36 -14.34 -4.75 -9.10
C HIS A 36 -13.76 -6.07 -8.58
N GLU A 37 -13.41 -6.11 -7.29
CA GLU A 37 -12.83 -7.27 -6.64
C GLU A 37 -13.86 -7.99 -5.76
N ALA A 38 -13.92 -9.31 -5.86
CA ALA A 38 -14.82 -10.14 -5.04
C ALA A 38 -14.31 -10.28 -3.59
N ASN A 39 -13.00 -10.33 -3.42
CA ASN A 39 -12.35 -10.38 -2.10
C ASN A 39 -11.23 -9.32 -2.03
N PRO A 40 -11.54 -8.10 -1.56
CA PRO A 40 -10.57 -7.01 -1.49
C PRO A 40 -9.37 -7.27 -0.58
N MET A 41 -9.52 -8.10 0.46
CA MET A 41 -8.44 -8.42 1.38
C MET A 41 -7.31 -9.19 0.69
N LEU A 42 -7.64 -10.11 -0.20
CA LEU A 42 -6.69 -10.92 -0.99
C LEU A 42 -6.55 -10.43 -2.43
N GLY A 43 -7.08 -9.24 -2.72
CA GLY A 43 -7.16 -8.67 -4.05
C GLY A 43 -5.88 -7.96 -4.51
N HIS A 44 -6.06 -7.07 -5.48
CA HIS A 44 -5.01 -6.28 -6.09
C HIS A 44 -4.69 -5.05 -5.23
N ARG A 45 -3.85 -5.24 -4.23
CA ARG A 45 -3.47 -4.25 -3.22
C ARG A 45 -2.03 -4.43 -2.76
N GLY A 46 -1.53 -3.51 -1.96
CA GLY A 46 -0.20 -3.56 -1.38
C GLY A 46 0.90 -3.59 -2.45
N CYS A 47 1.95 -4.39 -2.24
CA CYS A 47 3.05 -4.50 -3.19
C CYS A 47 2.61 -4.97 -4.58
N ARG A 48 1.57 -5.81 -4.68
CA ARG A 48 1.03 -6.28 -5.96
C ARG A 48 0.48 -5.12 -6.79
N LEU A 49 -0.24 -4.21 -6.14
CA LEU A 49 -0.76 -3.00 -6.77
C LEU A 49 0.38 -2.07 -7.21
N GLY A 50 1.35 -1.85 -6.33
CA GLY A 50 2.51 -1.00 -6.62
C GLY A 50 3.43 -1.55 -7.71
N ILE A 51 3.45 -2.87 -7.93
CA ILE A 51 4.19 -3.49 -9.04
C ILE A 51 3.44 -3.33 -10.36
N SER A 52 2.11 -3.51 -10.36
CA SER A 52 1.28 -3.39 -11.57
C SER A 52 1.04 -1.94 -11.98
N TYR A 53 1.00 -1.03 -11.01
CA TYR A 53 0.78 0.41 -11.18
C TYR A 53 1.80 1.18 -10.35
N PRO A 54 3.07 1.23 -10.78
CA PRO A 54 4.16 1.85 -10.00
C PRO A 54 3.93 3.32 -9.69
N GLU A 55 3.16 4.02 -10.51
CA GLU A 55 2.75 5.41 -10.29
C GLU A 55 1.98 5.62 -8.98
N ILE A 56 1.29 4.59 -8.47
CA ILE A 56 0.59 4.67 -7.18
C ILE A 56 1.62 4.70 -6.04
N THR A 57 2.61 3.82 -6.05
CA THR A 57 3.69 3.83 -5.07
C THR A 57 4.52 5.12 -5.16
N GLU A 58 4.80 5.60 -6.37
CA GLU A 58 5.50 6.87 -6.59
C GLU A 58 4.75 8.04 -5.99
N MET A 59 3.44 8.14 -6.24
CA MET A 59 2.59 9.20 -5.69
C MET A 59 2.57 9.16 -4.16
N GLN A 60 2.37 7.98 -3.57
CA GLN A 60 2.30 7.83 -2.12
C GLN A 60 3.65 8.13 -1.45
N ALA A 61 4.75 7.60 -1.99
CA ALA A 61 6.10 7.91 -1.51
C ALA A 61 6.40 9.41 -1.63
N ARG A 62 6.07 10.02 -2.76
CA ARG A 62 6.25 11.46 -2.97
C ARG A 62 5.49 12.28 -1.94
N ALA A 63 4.23 11.96 -1.66
CA ALA A 63 3.44 12.64 -0.65
C ALA A 63 4.08 12.55 0.74
N ILE A 64 4.59 11.38 1.13
CA ILE A 64 5.28 11.17 2.42
C ILE A 64 6.53 12.06 2.50
N PHE A 65 7.41 12.01 1.49
CA PHE A 65 8.68 12.75 1.52
C PHE A 65 8.49 14.25 1.33
N GLU A 66 7.50 14.71 0.57
CA GLU A 66 7.17 16.13 0.48
C GLU A 66 6.63 16.68 1.80
N ALA A 67 5.77 15.92 2.48
CA ALA A 67 5.29 16.29 3.81
C ALA A 67 6.45 16.34 4.82
N ALA A 68 7.34 15.35 4.81
CA ALA A 68 8.53 15.36 5.64
C ALA A 68 9.42 16.59 5.33
N ALA A 69 9.67 16.88 4.06
CA ALA A 69 10.45 18.05 3.65
C ALA A 69 9.80 19.36 4.11
N ALA A 70 8.47 19.45 4.07
CA ALA A 70 7.75 20.61 4.57
C ALA A 70 7.96 20.81 6.08
N CYS A 71 7.99 19.74 6.88
CA CYS A 71 8.28 19.80 8.31
C CYS A 71 9.69 20.36 8.59
N TYR A 72 10.69 19.98 7.79
CA TYR A 72 12.05 20.52 7.92
C TYR A 72 12.16 21.99 7.58
N LYS A 73 11.25 22.55 6.75
CA LYS A 73 11.24 23.93 6.29
C LYS A 73 10.37 24.87 7.13
N LEU A 74 9.76 24.39 8.18
CA LEU A 74 9.02 25.24 9.10
C LEU A 74 9.93 26.29 9.78
N LYS A 75 9.37 27.42 10.22
CA LYS A 75 10.10 28.43 11.02
C LYS A 75 10.79 27.83 12.26
N LYS A 76 10.16 26.80 12.84
CA LYS A 76 10.77 25.91 13.85
C LYS A 76 10.83 24.51 13.21
N PRO A 77 11.97 24.12 12.64
CA PRO A 77 12.08 22.83 11.95
C PRO A 77 11.78 21.65 12.87
N ILE A 78 10.96 20.74 12.35
CA ILE A 78 10.67 19.46 13.01
C ILE A 78 11.41 18.37 12.25
N LYS A 79 12.29 17.67 12.93
CA LYS A 79 12.94 16.48 12.37
C LYS A 79 11.98 15.32 12.43
N VAL A 80 11.62 14.80 11.27
CA VAL A 80 10.83 13.60 11.11
C VAL A 80 11.68 12.51 10.48
N VAL A 81 11.45 11.25 10.85
CA VAL A 81 12.09 10.08 10.27
C VAL A 81 10.96 9.20 9.73
N PRO A 82 10.62 9.30 8.44
CA PRO A 82 9.61 8.42 7.87
C PRO A 82 10.04 6.97 7.90
N GLU A 83 9.13 6.09 8.27
CA GLU A 83 9.27 4.64 8.17
C GLU A 83 8.25 4.15 7.15
N VAL A 84 8.72 3.88 5.92
CA VAL A 84 7.86 3.47 4.82
C VAL A 84 7.73 1.96 4.83
N MET A 85 6.52 1.46 5.01
CA MET A 85 6.23 0.04 5.10
C MET A 85 5.54 -0.45 3.83
N ILE A 86 6.13 -1.44 3.16
CA ILE A 86 5.55 -2.08 1.98
C ILE A 86 4.68 -3.25 2.45
N PRO A 87 3.37 -3.23 2.18
CA PRO A 87 2.45 -4.26 2.66
C PRO A 87 2.35 -5.46 1.71
N LEU A 88 1.86 -6.58 2.23
CA LEU A 88 1.51 -7.81 1.50
C LEU A 88 2.67 -8.49 0.76
N VAL A 89 3.89 -8.31 1.24
CA VAL A 89 5.07 -8.94 0.66
C VAL A 89 5.08 -10.44 0.95
N GLY A 90 5.14 -11.25 -0.11
CA GLY A 90 5.29 -12.70 -0.04
C GLY A 90 6.62 -13.19 -0.62
N PHE A 91 7.29 -12.38 -1.45
CA PHE A 91 8.58 -12.69 -2.07
C PHE A 91 9.56 -11.54 -1.87
N ALA A 92 10.84 -11.86 -1.66
CA ALA A 92 11.89 -10.85 -1.47
C ALA A 92 12.01 -9.88 -2.66
N ASP A 93 11.77 -10.36 -3.87
CA ASP A 93 11.88 -9.52 -5.07
C ASP A 93 10.74 -8.51 -5.20
N GLU A 94 9.56 -8.79 -4.64
CA GLU A 94 8.47 -7.81 -4.52
C GLU A 94 8.92 -6.63 -3.67
N LEU A 95 9.55 -6.92 -2.53
CA LEU A 95 10.08 -5.87 -1.64
C LEU A 95 11.19 -5.07 -2.32
N LYS A 96 12.16 -5.74 -2.95
CA LYS A 96 13.26 -5.07 -3.67
C LYS A 96 12.73 -4.10 -4.73
N ASN A 97 11.72 -4.51 -5.51
CA ASN A 97 11.09 -3.67 -6.52
C ASN A 97 10.51 -2.40 -5.90
N GLN A 98 9.72 -2.54 -4.84
CA GLN A 98 9.05 -1.40 -4.21
C GLN A 98 10.03 -0.50 -3.44
N VAL A 99 11.04 -1.05 -2.78
CA VAL A 99 12.12 -0.30 -2.11
C VAL A 99 12.87 0.57 -3.12
N ALA A 100 13.16 0.05 -4.30
CA ALA A 100 13.81 0.82 -5.36
C ALA A 100 12.99 2.05 -5.79
N VAL A 101 11.67 1.89 -5.92
CA VAL A 101 10.75 3.01 -6.22
C VAL A 101 10.79 4.06 -5.11
N VAL A 102 10.68 3.61 -3.85
CA VAL A 102 10.69 4.52 -2.68
C VAL A 102 12.00 5.30 -2.60
N HIS A 103 13.14 4.63 -2.76
CA HIS A 103 14.46 5.30 -2.72
C HIS A 103 14.64 6.30 -3.85
N ARG A 104 14.21 5.97 -5.06
CA ARG A 104 14.26 6.89 -6.20
C ARG A 104 13.45 8.15 -5.91
N VAL A 105 12.20 7.99 -5.50
CA VAL A 105 11.30 9.12 -5.20
C VAL A 105 11.81 9.95 -4.01
N ALA A 106 12.32 9.30 -2.96
CA ALA A 106 12.92 9.99 -1.82
C ALA A 106 14.09 10.88 -2.24
N SER A 107 14.98 10.34 -3.11
CA SER A 107 16.13 11.07 -3.63
C SER A 107 15.71 12.28 -4.46
N GLU A 108 14.74 12.11 -5.37
CA GLU A 108 14.19 13.20 -6.19
C GLU A 108 13.61 14.32 -5.31
N VAL A 109 12.82 13.97 -4.29
CA VAL A 109 12.21 14.96 -3.40
C VAL A 109 13.26 15.67 -2.56
N MET A 110 14.21 14.93 -1.98
CA MET A 110 15.29 15.51 -1.18
C MET A 110 16.14 16.49 -1.98
N GLU A 111 16.49 16.14 -3.22
CA GLU A 111 17.22 17.00 -4.14
C GLU A 111 16.42 18.25 -4.50
N ASN A 112 15.16 18.09 -4.97
CA ASN A 112 14.31 19.21 -5.38
C ASN A 112 13.98 20.16 -4.23
N LYS A 113 13.88 19.66 -3.00
CA LYS A 113 13.58 20.49 -1.81
C LYS A 113 14.85 20.96 -1.09
N GLY A 114 16.06 20.50 -1.46
CA GLY A 114 17.31 20.88 -0.81
C GLY A 114 17.37 20.47 0.67
N VAL A 115 16.85 19.30 1.02
CA VAL A 115 16.83 18.77 2.39
C VAL A 115 17.38 17.34 2.43
N LYS A 116 17.96 16.95 3.56
CA LYS A 116 18.36 15.56 3.82
C LYS A 116 17.43 14.96 4.87
N ILE A 117 16.69 13.93 4.51
CA ILE A 117 15.73 13.23 5.38
C ILE A 117 16.28 11.84 5.64
N LYS A 118 16.42 11.48 6.92
CA LYS A 118 16.64 10.09 7.31
C LYS A 118 15.31 9.35 7.25
N TYR A 119 15.30 8.15 6.72
CA TYR A 119 14.12 7.31 6.63
C TYR A 119 14.51 5.84 6.62
N LEU A 120 13.56 4.97 6.86
CA LEU A 120 13.70 3.52 6.75
C LEU A 120 12.63 2.99 5.79
N VAL A 121 12.96 1.89 5.10
CA VAL A 121 11.99 1.15 4.28
C VAL A 121 11.96 -0.29 4.76
N GLY A 122 10.79 -0.74 5.17
CA GLY A 122 10.58 -2.09 5.67
C GLY A 122 9.32 -2.72 5.10
N THR A 123 8.86 -3.78 5.74
CA THR A 123 7.65 -4.48 5.31
C THR A 123 6.82 -4.96 6.48
N MET A 124 5.55 -5.27 6.21
CA MET A 124 4.68 -5.97 7.12
C MET A 124 4.76 -7.47 6.86
N ILE A 125 4.98 -8.24 7.92
CA ILE A 125 4.84 -9.70 7.89
C ILE A 125 3.37 -10.01 8.17
N GLU A 126 2.64 -10.31 7.12
CA GLU A 126 1.18 -10.55 7.16
C GLU A 126 0.70 -11.61 6.19
N VAL A 127 1.60 -12.08 5.32
CA VAL A 127 1.34 -13.21 4.41
C VAL A 127 2.11 -14.41 4.94
N PRO A 128 1.49 -15.61 5.06
CA PRO A 128 2.16 -16.81 5.57
C PRO A 128 3.49 -17.13 4.86
N ARG A 129 3.54 -16.96 3.53
CA ARG A 129 4.79 -17.12 2.77
C ARG A 129 5.86 -16.15 3.25
N GLY A 130 5.53 -14.88 3.42
CA GLY A 130 6.46 -13.85 3.91
C GLY A 130 7.00 -14.17 5.32
N ALA A 131 6.17 -14.77 6.18
CA ALA A 131 6.60 -15.24 7.50
C ALA A 131 7.60 -16.41 7.40
N LEU A 132 7.33 -17.38 6.52
CA LEU A 132 8.20 -18.56 6.33
C LEU A 132 9.53 -18.23 5.65
N THR A 133 9.58 -17.16 4.85
CA THR A 133 10.79 -16.71 4.14
C THR A 133 11.28 -15.35 4.66
N ALA A 134 11.02 -15.04 5.94
CA ALA A 134 11.36 -13.75 6.52
C ALA A 134 12.87 -13.47 6.52
N ASP A 135 13.71 -14.48 6.58
CA ASP A 135 15.16 -14.37 6.46
C ASP A 135 15.61 -13.86 5.07
N GLU A 136 14.91 -14.24 4.00
CA GLU A 136 15.16 -13.72 2.66
C GLU A 136 14.70 -12.26 2.54
N VAL A 137 13.52 -11.96 3.07
CA VAL A 137 12.93 -10.62 3.07
C VAL A 137 13.76 -9.65 3.91
N ALA A 138 14.32 -10.11 5.04
CA ALA A 138 15.17 -9.34 5.94
C ALA A 138 16.48 -8.83 5.28
N LYS A 139 16.91 -9.44 4.19
CA LYS A 139 18.09 -8.93 3.43
C LYS A 139 17.85 -7.57 2.79
N THR A 140 16.59 -7.19 2.62
CA THR A 140 16.18 -5.92 2.00
C THR A 140 15.44 -5.00 2.97
N ALA A 141 14.63 -5.56 3.87
CA ALA A 141 13.85 -4.81 4.85
C ALA A 141 14.74 -4.24 5.97
N GLU A 142 14.58 -2.96 6.27
CA GLU A 142 15.26 -2.31 7.40
C GLU A 142 14.47 -2.48 8.71
N PHE A 143 13.20 -2.84 8.64
CA PHE A 143 12.36 -3.20 9.80
C PHE A 143 11.21 -4.11 9.36
N PHE A 144 10.64 -4.81 10.35
CA PHE A 144 9.40 -5.56 10.21
C PHE A 144 8.31 -4.98 11.10
N SER A 145 7.10 -4.92 10.57
CA SER A 145 5.84 -4.81 11.30
C SER A 145 5.05 -6.11 11.15
N PHE A 146 4.06 -6.35 11.99
CA PHE A 146 3.29 -7.59 11.98
C PHE A 146 1.81 -7.31 11.77
N GLY A 147 1.28 -7.75 10.63
CA GLY A 147 -0.11 -7.61 10.25
C GLY A 147 -0.96 -8.74 10.80
N THR A 148 -1.32 -8.65 12.08
CA THR A 148 -2.06 -9.72 12.77
C THR A 148 -3.46 -9.97 12.19
N ASN A 149 -4.08 -8.98 11.55
CA ASN A 149 -5.37 -9.17 10.89
C ASN A 149 -5.27 -10.17 9.74
N ASP A 150 -4.40 -9.88 8.76
CA ASP A 150 -4.27 -10.69 7.54
C ASP A 150 -3.58 -12.03 7.83
N LEU A 151 -2.52 -12.01 8.65
CA LEU A 151 -1.78 -13.23 8.99
C LEU A 151 -2.64 -14.21 9.79
N THR A 152 -3.45 -13.74 10.74
CA THR A 152 -4.34 -14.60 11.52
C THR A 152 -5.42 -15.22 10.62
N GLN A 153 -6.06 -14.42 9.77
CA GLN A 153 -7.09 -14.92 8.87
C GLN A 153 -6.55 -15.95 7.87
N THR A 154 -5.41 -15.67 7.27
CA THR A 154 -4.79 -16.59 6.30
C THR A 154 -4.16 -17.79 6.98
N GLY A 155 -3.56 -17.63 8.15
CA GLY A 155 -2.94 -18.70 8.92
C GLY A 155 -3.93 -19.70 9.50
N LEU A 156 -5.11 -19.22 9.92
CA LEU A 156 -6.19 -20.05 10.45
C LEU A 156 -7.21 -20.46 9.39
N GLY A 157 -7.19 -19.86 8.21
CA GLY A 157 -8.22 -20.08 7.19
C GLY A 157 -9.61 -19.59 7.61
N MET A 158 -9.66 -18.53 8.42
CA MET A 158 -10.90 -17.96 8.96
C MET A 158 -11.05 -16.49 8.55
N SER A 159 -12.22 -16.13 8.04
CA SER A 159 -12.58 -14.74 7.84
C SER A 159 -12.91 -14.08 9.19
N ARG A 160 -12.29 -12.93 9.47
CA ARG A 160 -12.62 -12.12 10.65
C ARG A 160 -14.07 -11.67 10.65
N ASP A 161 -14.60 -11.37 9.47
CA ASP A 161 -15.96 -10.86 9.33
C ASP A 161 -17.03 -11.94 9.55
N ASP A 162 -16.69 -13.21 9.24
CA ASP A 162 -17.59 -14.35 9.37
C ASP A 162 -17.42 -15.13 10.68
N ALA A 163 -16.22 -15.09 11.27
CA ALA A 163 -15.87 -15.88 12.46
C ALA A 163 -16.79 -15.63 13.65
N GLY A 164 -17.32 -14.42 13.81
CA GLY A 164 -18.25 -14.08 14.88
C GLY A 164 -19.53 -14.92 14.91
N SER A 165 -19.93 -15.50 13.78
CA SER A 165 -21.14 -16.32 13.66
C SER A 165 -20.98 -17.73 14.25
N PHE A 166 -19.78 -18.27 14.33
CA PHE A 166 -19.53 -19.65 14.77
C PHE A 166 -18.43 -19.81 15.81
N LEU A 167 -17.55 -18.81 15.99
CA LEU A 167 -16.36 -18.93 16.84
C LEU A 167 -16.69 -19.23 18.30
N GLY A 168 -17.83 -18.71 18.82
CA GLY A 168 -18.29 -19.02 20.16
C GLY A 168 -18.55 -20.51 20.37
N GLN A 169 -19.25 -21.14 19.44
CA GLN A 169 -19.56 -22.59 19.48
C GLN A 169 -18.32 -23.45 19.18
N TYR A 170 -17.38 -22.95 18.40
CA TYR A 170 -16.16 -23.64 18.04
C TYR A 170 -15.14 -23.73 19.18
N LYS A 171 -15.18 -22.79 20.13
CA LYS A 171 -14.23 -22.73 21.28
C LYS A 171 -14.64 -23.65 22.44
N ASP A 172 -15.90 -23.99 22.57
CA ASP A 172 -16.44 -24.84 23.62
C ASP A 172 -16.28 -26.33 23.27
#